data_34b1877357f5c1408044b01d06ea6cfc
#
_entry.id   34b1877357f5c1408044b01d06ea6cfc
#
_cell.length_a   1.000
_cell.length_b   1.000
_cell.length_c   1.000
_cell.angle_alpha   90.00
_cell.angle_beta   90.00
_cell.angle_gamma   90.00
#
_symmetry.space_group_name_H-M   'P 1'
#
loop_
_entity.id
_entity.type
_entity.pdbx_description
1 polymer ?
#
loop_
_entity_poly.entity_id
_entity_poly.type
_entity_poly.pdbx_seq_one_letter_code
_entity_poly.pdbx_strand_id
1 'polypeptide(L)'
;MPALDGAYVVNIADALMRMTNDHWVSTPHRVVNPPAGAANTRRQSIPYFHNPAPDALVRCLEPFVSADRPARYEPVTYAEYARQMASATHGAAATA
;
A
#
# COMPACT_ATOMS: atom_id res chain seq x y z
N MET A 1 -3.58 -5.89 -15.00
CA MET A 1 -3.10 -4.68 -15.69
C MET A 1 -2.15 -5.10 -16.78
N PRO A 2 -2.35 -4.73 -18.04
CA PRO A 2 -1.44 -5.09 -19.13
C PRO A 2 -0.11 -4.35 -19.00
N ALA A 3 0.97 -5.00 -19.46
CA ALA A 3 2.28 -4.38 -19.54
C ALA A 3 2.26 -3.27 -20.62
N LEU A 4 2.96 -2.19 -20.34
CA LEU A 4 3.16 -1.08 -21.26
C LEU A 4 4.67 -0.89 -21.46
N ASP A 5 5.12 -0.98 -22.70
CA ASP A 5 6.54 -0.87 -23.02
C ASP A 5 7.14 0.46 -22.56
N GLY A 6 8.30 0.41 -21.93
CA GLY A 6 9.00 1.58 -21.44
C GLY A 6 8.36 2.30 -20.26
N ALA A 7 7.40 1.66 -19.58
CA ALA A 7 6.69 2.25 -18.45
C ALA A 7 6.87 1.46 -17.16
N TYR A 8 6.75 2.16 -16.04
CA TYR A 8 6.59 1.57 -14.71
C TYR A 8 5.14 1.70 -14.25
N VAL A 9 4.67 0.73 -13.47
CA VAL A 9 3.42 0.85 -12.73
C VAL A 9 3.75 1.32 -11.32
N VAL A 10 3.20 2.46 -10.92
CA VAL A 10 3.36 3.00 -9.58
C VAL A 10 2.08 2.78 -8.79
N ASN A 11 2.19 2.06 -7.69
CA ASN A 11 1.10 1.86 -6.74
C ASN A 11 1.30 2.76 -5.52
N ILE A 12 0.30 3.54 -5.20
CA ILE A 12 0.24 4.28 -3.94
C ILE A 12 -0.03 3.28 -2.83
N ALA A 13 0.81 3.32 -1.80
CA ALA A 13 0.66 2.46 -0.63
C ALA A 13 0.18 3.23 0.60
N ASP A 14 -0.10 2.50 1.67
CA ASP A 14 -0.81 3.02 2.84
C ASP A 14 -0.08 4.15 3.56
N ALA A 15 1.25 4.14 3.61
CA ALA A 15 2.00 5.23 4.24
C ALA A 15 1.71 6.57 3.55
N LEU A 16 1.75 6.60 2.23
CA LEU A 16 1.49 7.82 1.47
C LEU A 16 0.01 8.22 1.51
N MET A 17 -0.90 7.26 1.53
CA MET A 17 -2.33 7.51 1.76
C MET A 17 -2.55 8.21 3.11
N ARG A 18 -1.93 7.73 4.18
CA ARG A 18 -2.01 8.35 5.50
C ARG A 18 -1.41 9.75 5.54
N MET A 19 -0.23 9.93 4.95
CA MET A 19 0.46 11.22 4.90
C MET A 19 -0.33 12.28 4.13
N THR A 20 -1.04 11.88 3.10
CA THR A 20 -1.89 12.77 2.31
C THR A 20 -3.34 12.84 2.81
N ASN A 21 -3.63 12.30 3.98
CA ASN A 21 -4.97 12.31 4.57
C ASN A 21 -6.06 11.83 3.58
N ASP A 22 -5.79 10.71 2.91
CA ASP A 22 -6.63 10.08 1.87
C ASP A 22 -6.82 10.89 0.57
N HIS A 23 -6.01 11.91 0.30
CA HIS A 23 -5.99 12.54 -1.02
C HIS A 23 -5.48 11.56 -2.08
N TRP A 24 -4.47 10.78 -1.75
CA TRP A 24 -4.00 9.67 -2.55
C TRP A 24 -4.40 8.36 -1.87
N VAL A 25 -4.99 7.47 -2.64
CA VAL A 25 -5.61 6.27 -2.09
C VAL A 25 -4.75 5.04 -2.38
N SER A 26 -4.50 4.25 -1.34
CA SER A 26 -3.93 2.91 -1.49
C SER A 26 -5.04 1.96 -1.94
N THR A 27 -4.90 1.43 -3.15
CA THR A 27 -5.90 0.52 -3.71
C THR A 27 -5.56 -0.93 -3.34
N PRO A 28 -6.42 -1.64 -2.61
CA PRO A 28 -6.24 -3.06 -2.36
C PRO A 28 -6.12 -3.84 -3.67
N HIS A 29 -5.13 -4.71 -3.74
CA HIS A 29 -4.87 -5.51 -4.92
C HIS A 29 -4.31 -6.87 -4.53
N ARG A 30 -4.42 -7.83 -5.43
CA ARG A 30 -3.91 -9.18 -5.23
C ARG A 30 -3.44 -9.78 -6.56
N VAL A 31 -2.61 -10.80 -6.46
CA VAL A 31 -2.27 -11.64 -7.60
C VAL A 31 -3.36 -12.70 -7.77
N VAL A 32 -3.82 -12.87 -8.99
CA VAL A 32 -4.80 -13.90 -9.36
C VAL A 32 -4.18 -14.86 -10.38
N ASN A 33 -4.66 -16.10 -10.38
CA ASN A 33 -4.27 -17.06 -11.40
C ASN A 33 -4.75 -16.60 -12.79
N PRO A 34 -3.99 -16.91 -13.86
CA PRO A 34 -4.47 -16.64 -15.21
C PRO A 34 -5.75 -17.40 -15.51
N PRO A 35 -6.61 -16.90 -16.41
CA PRO A 35 -7.83 -17.61 -16.79
C PRO A 35 -7.53 -18.97 -17.42
N ALA A 36 -8.51 -19.88 -17.36
CA ALA A 36 -8.40 -21.18 -18.00
C ALA A 36 -8.09 -21.02 -19.49
N GLY A 37 -7.12 -21.78 -20.00
CA GLY A 37 -6.63 -21.65 -21.39
C GLY A 37 -5.39 -20.76 -21.53
N ALA A 38 -5.06 -19.94 -20.54
CA ALA A 38 -3.81 -19.17 -20.47
C ALA A 38 -2.78 -19.78 -19.52
N ALA A 39 -2.94 -21.03 -19.12
CA ALA A 39 -2.13 -21.71 -18.09
C ALA A 39 -0.63 -21.83 -18.47
N ASN A 40 -0.29 -21.73 -19.77
CA ASN A 40 1.09 -21.80 -20.25
C ASN A 40 1.74 -20.42 -20.44
N THR A 41 1.07 -19.34 -20.08
CA THR A 41 1.65 -18.01 -20.17
C THR A 41 2.55 -17.76 -18.96
N ARG A 42 3.75 -17.24 -19.23
CA ARG A 42 4.66 -16.78 -18.18
C ARG A 42 4.57 -15.27 -18.05
N ARG A 43 4.49 -14.80 -16.82
CA ARG A 43 4.57 -13.39 -16.51
C ARG A 43 5.51 -13.20 -15.31
N GLN A 44 6.43 -12.33 -15.47
CA GLN A 44 7.35 -11.93 -14.40
C GLN A 44 7.07 -10.48 -14.02
N SER A 45 7.06 -10.21 -12.74
CA SER A 45 7.04 -8.84 -12.20
C SER A 45 8.12 -8.69 -11.14
N ILE A 46 8.72 -7.52 -11.08
CA ILE A 46 9.76 -7.19 -10.11
C ILE A 46 9.28 -5.96 -9.34
N PRO A 47 8.67 -6.15 -8.16
CA PRO A 47 8.25 -5.02 -7.35
C PRO A 47 9.44 -4.38 -6.65
N TYR A 48 9.45 -3.06 -6.61
CA TYR A 48 10.37 -2.27 -5.80
C TYR A 48 9.57 -1.53 -4.73
N PHE A 49 9.90 -1.78 -3.47
CA PHE A 49 9.25 -1.14 -2.33
C PHE A 49 10.10 0.04 -1.85
N HIS A 50 9.57 1.24 -2.02
CA HIS A 50 10.16 2.45 -1.47
C HIS A 50 9.51 2.73 -0.12
N ASN A 51 10.15 2.28 0.95
CA ASN A 51 9.63 2.39 2.31
C ASN A 51 10.29 3.55 3.05
N PRO A 52 9.57 4.22 3.96
CA PRO A 52 10.18 5.13 4.92
C PRO A 52 11.19 4.43 5.83
N ALA A 53 12.07 5.19 6.46
CA ALA A 53 12.91 4.66 7.53
C ALA A 53 12.04 4.10 8.67
N PRO A 54 12.50 3.07 9.40
CA PRO A 54 11.69 2.44 10.45
C PRO A 54 11.21 3.40 11.54
N ASP A 55 12.00 4.40 11.87
CA ASP A 55 11.73 5.43 12.88
C ASP A 55 11.02 6.66 12.29
N ALA A 56 10.80 6.71 10.98
CA ALA A 56 10.08 7.81 10.36
C ALA A 56 8.64 7.87 10.86
N LEU A 57 8.19 9.07 11.20
CA LEU A 57 6.83 9.31 11.66
C LEU A 57 5.88 9.45 10.46
N VAL A 58 4.96 8.51 10.32
CA VAL A 58 3.86 8.58 9.37
C VAL A 58 2.70 9.31 10.01
N ARG A 59 2.44 10.52 9.54
CA ARG A 59 1.37 11.39 10.02
C ARG A 59 0.73 12.15 8.86
N CYS A 60 -0.47 12.66 9.05
CA CYS A 60 -1.08 13.56 8.07
C CYS A 60 -0.23 14.85 7.98
N LEU A 61 0.15 15.22 6.77
CA LEU A 61 0.91 16.42 6.50
C LEU A 61 -0.01 17.65 6.49
N GLU A 62 0.51 18.78 6.98
CA GLU A 62 -0.26 20.03 7.12
C GLU A 62 -1.03 20.47 5.87
N PRO A 63 -0.47 20.40 4.64
CA PRO A 63 -1.20 20.81 3.45
C PRO A 63 -2.49 19.99 3.18
N PHE A 64 -2.61 18.81 3.80
CA PHE A 64 -3.77 17.91 3.64
C PHE A 64 -4.71 17.91 4.83
N VAL A 65 -4.50 18.79 5.79
CA VAL A 65 -5.32 18.91 7.01
C VAL A 65 -5.93 20.31 7.07
N SER A 66 -7.22 20.39 7.34
CA SER A 66 -7.96 21.64 7.50
C SER A 66 -9.09 21.47 8.52
N ALA A 67 -9.80 22.55 8.85
CA ALA A 67 -10.97 22.50 9.70
C ALA A 67 -12.08 21.61 9.10
N ASP A 68 -12.25 21.65 7.76
CA ASP A 68 -13.24 20.83 7.04
C ASP A 68 -12.75 19.40 6.79
N ARG A 69 -11.45 19.18 6.87
CA ARG A 69 -10.81 17.88 6.68
C ARG A 69 -9.74 17.64 7.74
N PRO A 70 -10.16 17.30 8.96
CA PRO A 70 -9.23 17.01 10.04
C PRO A 70 -8.40 15.76 9.75
N ALA A 71 -7.27 15.61 10.45
CA ALA A 71 -6.43 14.43 10.32
C ALA A 71 -7.21 13.15 10.65
N ARG A 72 -7.21 12.20 9.73
CA ARG A 72 -7.92 10.91 9.85
C ARG A 72 -7.10 9.84 10.54
N TYR A 73 -5.79 10.05 10.65
CA TYR A 73 -4.84 9.07 11.16
C TYR A 73 -4.02 9.66 12.28
N GLU A 74 -3.90 8.91 13.37
CA GLU A 74 -2.96 9.22 14.42
C GLU A 74 -1.52 8.99 13.94
N PRO A 75 -0.56 9.82 14.37
CA PRO A 75 0.84 9.61 14.04
C PRO A 75 1.35 8.27 14.55
N VAL A 76 2.12 7.56 13.72
CA VAL A 76 2.70 6.26 14.05
C VAL A 76 4.06 6.13 13.39
N THR A 77 5.03 5.48 14.03
CA THR A 77 6.28 5.17 13.34
C THR A 77 6.05 4.12 12.27
N TYR A 78 6.83 4.15 11.20
CA TYR A 78 6.67 3.17 10.13
C TYR A 78 6.87 1.74 10.64
N ALA A 79 7.82 1.50 11.53
CA ALA A 79 8.04 0.19 12.13
C ALA A 79 6.81 -0.32 12.91
N GLU A 80 6.17 0.55 13.68
CA GLU A 80 4.95 0.17 14.42
C GLU A 80 3.79 -0.12 13.47
N TYR A 81 3.60 0.73 12.46
CA TYR A 81 2.61 0.50 11.41
C TYR A 81 2.83 -0.86 10.71
N ALA A 82 4.07 -1.17 10.33
CA ALA A 82 4.40 -2.43 9.66
C ALA A 82 4.10 -3.65 10.56
N ARG A 83 4.37 -3.55 11.87
CA ARG A 83 4.01 -4.61 12.82
C ARG A 83 2.50 -4.81 12.94
N GLN A 84 1.73 -3.74 12.99
CA GLN A 84 0.26 -3.79 13.05
C GLN A 84 -0.30 -4.48 11.80
N MET A 85 0.21 -4.13 10.62
CA MET A 85 -0.21 -4.76 9.36
C MET A 85 0.16 -6.24 9.29
N ALA A 86 1.35 -6.61 9.72
CA ALA A 86 1.79 -8.00 9.75
C ALA A 86 0.91 -8.85 10.68
N SER A 87 0.57 -8.35 11.87
CA SER A 87 -0.31 -9.07 12.82
C SER A 87 -1.74 -9.19 12.29
N ALA A 88 -2.27 -8.17 11.62
CA ALA A 88 -3.60 -8.23 11.00
C ALA A 88 -3.66 -9.28 9.88
N THR A 89 -2.62 -9.36 9.06
CA THR A 89 -2.54 -10.33 7.96
C THR A 89 -2.41 -11.77 8.47
N HIS A 90 -1.59 -12.00 9.49
CA HIS A 90 -1.43 -13.32 10.08
C HIS A 90 -2.66 -13.75 10.90
N GLY A 91 -3.32 -12.82 11.57
CA GLY A 91 -4.56 -13.09 12.29
C GLY A 91 -5.71 -13.52 11.37
N ALA A 92 -5.81 -12.94 10.18
CA ALA A 92 -6.80 -13.34 9.18
C ALA A 92 -6.53 -14.74 8.59
N ALA A 93 -5.26 -15.15 8.50
CA ALA A 93 -4.89 -16.49 8.04
C ALA A 93 -5.18 -17.59 9.09
N ALA A 94 -5.18 -17.24 10.37
CA ALA A 94 -5.42 -18.19 11.46
C ALA A 94 -6.92 -18.51 11.69
N THR A 95 -7.81 -17.73 11.09
CA THR A 95 -9.28 -17.90 11.19
C THR A 95 -9.92 -18.52 9.94
N ALA A 96 -9.12 -18.88 8.95
CA ALA A 96 -9.59 -19.52 7.71
C ALA A 96 -9.62 -21.07 7.80
#